data_c497540863dfe35614ebb6c04982fe36
#
_entry.id   c497540863dfe35614ebb6c04982fe36
#
_cell.length_a   1.000
_cell.length_b   1.000
_cell.length_c   1.000
_cell.angle_alpha   90.00
_cell.angle_beta   90.00
_cell.angle_gamma   90.00
#
_symmetry.space_group_name_H-M   'P 1'
#
loop_
_entity.id
_entity.type
_entity.pdbx_description
1 polymer ?
#
loop_
_entity_poly.entity_id
_entity_poly.type
_entity_poly.pdbx_seq_one_letter_code
_entity_poly.pdbx_strand_id
1 'polypeptide(L)'
;MIKKSAFWKQRVLLLKKKGGYKSNKELADVCCVTVPTVRNWLAGIVPRSRDNFIKIGFAEKSDLEQMDNLLQRYGYQALYSKNYEDAVYKFVLQNKDRLPECGYRYCRKIIEMIKDDVENEQDAMNVPTTNLDERLGGMRDVPELTTFICENAEIFKSRYSAFYDYVKFFVSENRLNEGSRDTINKLAEIQGWTSSMKQAIYDIKNACWFPTRLKVISIGVHLNMTIEELNHMLHLAKMGPLCPQSPFESVIIFLLRDAALNDMIHRDGGIELCLSVRNLLEKFDDFDFIGDFMNDLPTEDDQG
;
A
#
# COMPACT_ATOMS: atom_id res chain seq x y z
N MET A 1 14.01 22.63 -5.80
CA MET A 1 13.07 21.69 -5.13
C MET A 1 13.83 20.84 -4.12
N ILE A 2 13.48 20.86 -2.83
CA ILE A 2 14.17 20.03 -1.81
C ILE A 2 13.75 18.58 -2.09
N LYS A 3 14.70 17.70 -2.37
CA LYS A 3 14.43 16.27 -2.65
C LYS A 3 13.65 15.65 -1.48
N LYS A 4 12.63 14.83 -1.73
CA LYS A 4 11.83 14.11 -0.72
C LYS A 4 12.71 13.46 0.38
N SER A 5 13.86 12.93 -0.02
CA SER A 5 14.90 12.35 0.85
C SER A 5 15.45 13.34 1.92
N ALA A 6 15.79 14.57 1.54
CA ALA A 6 16.30 15.57 2.49
C ALA A 6 15.21 15.98 3.50
N PHE A 7 13.97 16.09 3.04
CA PHE A 7 12.83 16.42 3.89
C PHE A 7 12.53 15.29 4.90
N TRP A 8 12.61 14.04 4.45
CA TRP A 8 12.45 12.87 5.31
C TRP A 8 13.53 12.82 6.40
N LYS A 9 14.79 12.94 6.01
CA LYS A 9 15.92 12.97 6.94
C LYS A 9 15.72 14.06 8.02
N GLN A 10 15.35 15.28 7.59
CA GLN A 10 15.11 16.38 8.51
C GLN A 10 13.97 16.06 9.48
N ARG A 11 12.88 15.45 9.01
CA ARG A 11 11.75 15.05 9.85
C ARG A 11 12.19 14.06 10.94
N VAL A 12 12.93 13.02 10.58
CA VAL A 12 13.43 12.02 11.55
C VAL A 12 14.40 12.63 12.56
N LEU A 13 15.27 13.55 12.11
CA LEU A 13 16.16 14.29 13.00
C LEU A 13 15.39 15.18 13.98
N LEU A 14 14.34 15.84 13.52
CA LEU A 14 13.47 16.66 14.38
C LEU A 14 12.71 15.80 15.39
N LEU A 15 12.18 14.65 14.98
CA LEU A 15 11.54 13.70 15.89
C LEU A 15 12.53 13.25 16.98
N LYS A 16 13.75 12.86 16.59
CA LYS A 16 14.80 12.46 17.55
C LYS A 16 15.12 13.56 18.54
N LYS A 17 15.27 14.80 18.06
CA LYS A 17 15.59 15.97 18.90
C LYS A 17 14.43 16.36 19.83
N LYS A 18 13.21 16.49 19.29
CA LYS A 18 12.01 16.89 20.06
C LYS A 18 11.60 15.84 21.09
N GLY A 19 11.74 14.54 20.75
CA GLY A 19 11.46 13.44 21.67
C GLY A 19 12.55 13.19 22.71
N GLY A 20 13.69 13.88 22.63
CA GLY A 20 14.81 13.70 23.56
C GLY A 20 15.52 12.35 23.44
N TYR A 21 15.34 11.64 22.32
CA TYR A 21 15.91 10.31 22.12
C TYR A 21 17.43 10.36 21.92
N LYS A 22 18.17 9.84 22.89
CA LYS A 22 19.64 9.90 22.92
C LYS A 22 20.27 8.92 21.94
N SER A 23 19.64 7.75 21.72
CA SER A 23 20.14 6.68 20.87
C SER A 23 19.20 6.38 19.69
N ASN A 24 19.73 5.72 18.65
CA ASN A 24 18.90 5.20 17.57
C ASN A 24 18.05 4.01 18.04
N LYS A 25 18.43 3.34 19.12
CA LYS A 25 17.66 2.26 19.73
C LYS A 25 16.38 2.82 20.37
N GLU A 26 16.47 3.88 21.18
CA GLU A 26 15.29 4.53 21.76
C GLU A 26 14.32 5.01 20.69
N LEU A 27 14.82 5.63 19.61
CA LEU A 27 13.99 6.07 18.50
C LEU A 27 13.35 4.87 17.77
N ALA A 28 14.09 3.77 17.58
CA ALA A 28 13.59 2.55 16.98
C ALA A 28 12.45 1.91 17.82
N ASP A 29 12.64 1.88 19.14
CA ASP A 29 11.66 1.34 20.08
C ASP A 29 10.36 2.15 20.06
N VAL A 30 10.44 3.47 20.04
CA VAL A 30 9.26 4.35 19.98
C VAL A 30 8.56 4.27 18.63
N CYS A 31 9.31 4.20 17.53
CA CYS A 31 8.76 4.03 16.19
C CYS A 31 8.36 2.58 15.88
N CYS A 32 8.53 1.63 16.78
CA CYS A 32 8.23 0.20 16.56
C CYS A 32 8.92 -0.36 15.29
N VAL A 33 10.18 -0.03 15.09
CA VAL A 33 11.01 -0.47 13.95
C VAL A 33 12.37 -0.97 14.43
N THR A 34 13.17 -1.51 13.51
CA THR A 34 14.54 -1.95 13.82
C THR A 34 15.53 -0.79 13.83
N VAL A 35 16.65 -0.95 14.54
CA VAL A 35 17.74 0.05 14.53
C VAL A 35 18.31 0.29 13.12
N PRO A 36 18.51 -0.72 12.27
CA PRO A 36 18.88 -0.51 10.87
C PRO A 36 17.89 0.36 10.10
N THR A 37 16.59 0.18 10.32
CA THR A 37 15.54 1.04 9.71
C THR A 37 15.73 2.50 10.09
N VAL A 38 15.97 2.80 11.36
CA VAL A 38 16.25 4.18 11.82
C VAL A 38 17.52 4.74 11.19
N ARG A 39 18.57 3.94 11.04
CA ARG A 39 19.81 4.37 10.36
C ARG A 39 19.53 4.75 8.91
N ASN A 40 18.75 3.95 8.19
CA ASN A 40 18.33 4.23 6.82
C ASN A 40 17.53 5.54 6.74
N TRP A 41 16.60 5.76 7.65
CA TRP A 41 15.80 6.99 7.70
C TRP A 41 16.69 8.24 7.97
N LEU A 42 17.65 8.13 8.88
CA LEU A 42 18.61 9.20 9.17
C LEU A 42 19.60 9.44 8.02
N ALA A 43 19.85 8.43 7.19
CA ALA A 43 20.59 8.59 5.94
C ALA A 43 19.77 9.25 4.81
N GLY A 44 18.44 9.41 5.02
CA GLY A 44 17.51 10.03 4.07
C GLY A 44 16.78 9.03 3.17
N ILE A 45 16.89 7.74 3.45
CA ILE A 45 16.13 6.71 2.73
C ILE A 45 14.68 6.79 3.20
N VAL A 46 13.80 7.16 2.28
CA VAL A 46 12.35 7.27 2.53
C VAL A 46 11.77 5.85 2.62
N PRO A 47 10.90 5.56 3.62
CA PRO A 47 10.24 4.26 3.70
C PRO A 47 9.38 3.97 2.46
N ARG A 48 9.29 2.68 2.10
CA ARG A 48 8.43 2.21 1.01
C ARG A 48 7.09 1.65 1.52
N SER A 49 6.92 1.49 2.82
CA SER A 49 5.71 0.94 3.44
C SER A 49 4.89 2.06 4.09
N ARG A 50 3.58 2.12 3.80
CA ARG A 50 2.61 3.00 4.44
C ARG A 50 2.64 2.88 5.97
N ASP A 51 2.79 1.66 6.46
CA ASP A 51 2.87 1.36 7.89
C ASP A 51 4.02 2.10 8.61
N ASN A 52 5.16 2.27 7.95
CA ASN A 52 6.28 3.04 8.52
C ASN A 52 5.95 4.53 8.69
N PHE A 53 5.11 5.10 7.81
CA PHE A 53 4.64 6.49 7.99
C PHE A 53 3.64 6.59 9.12
N ILE A 54 2.76 5.61 9.28
CA ILE A 54 1.84 5.53 10.42
C ILE A 54 2.62 5.44 11.74
N LYS A 55 3.63 4.58 11.82
CA LYS A 55 4.53 4.47 12.98
C LYS A 55 5.20 5.78 13.35
N ILE A 56 5.72 6.50 12.36
CA ILE A 56 6.33 7.82 12.57
C ILE A 56 5.28 8.83 13.03
N GLY A 57 4.09 8.86 12.43
CA GLY A 57 3.02 9.76 12.84
C GLY A 57 2.63 9.56 14.32
N PHE A 58 2.50 8.31 14.76
CA PHE A 58 2.27 8.02 16.19
C PHE A 58 3.45 8.43 17.08
N ALA A 59 4.69 8.19 16.66
CA ALA A 59 5.88 8.61 17.40
C ALA A 59 5.99 10.15 17.52
N GLU A 60 5.51 10.89 16.53
CA GLU A 60 5.43 12.36 16.54
C GLU A 60 4.24 12.88 17.35
N LYS A 61 3.36 12.01 17.85
CA LYS A 61 2.09 12.37 18.49
C LYS A 61 1.19 13.22 17.59
N SER A 62 1.19 12.91 16.29
CA SER A 62 0.35 13.57 15.30
C SER A 62 -1.12 13.51 15.70
N ASP A 63 -1.90 14.50 15.28
CA ASP A 63 -3.35 14.37 15.19
C ASP A 63 -3.76 13.69 13.87
N LEU A 64 -5.07 13.52 13.67
CA LEU A 64 -5.59 12.83 12.48
C LEU A 64 -5.22 13.58 11.19
N GLU A 65 -5.38 14.90 11.17
CA GLU A 65 -5.06 15.74 10.00
C GLU A 65 -3.57 15.66 9.64
N GLN A 66 -2.71 15.72 10.65
CA GLN A 66 -1.26 15.62 10.46
C GLN A 66 -0.84 14.24 9.95
N MET A 67 -1.51 13.17 10.42
CA MET A 67 -1.29 11.81 9.94
C MET A 67 -1.70 11.68 8.46
N ASP A 68 -2.88 12.16 8.10
CA ASP A 68 -3.38 12.11 6.74
C ASP A 68 -2.52 12.94 5.78
N ASN A 69 -2.11 14.13 6.19
CA ASN A 69 -1.16 14.97 5.44
C ASN A 69 0.20 14.29 5.26
N LEU A 70 0.68 13.56 6.28
CA LEU A 70 1.92 12.80 6.18
C LEU A 70 1.80 11.70 5.13
N LEU A 71 0.74 10.90 5.18
CA LEU A 71 0.50 9.81 4.22
C LEU A 71 0.40 10.35 2.78
N GLN A 72 -0.44 11.37 2.55
CA GLN A 72 -0.66 11.95 1.23
C GLN A 72 0.60 12.57 0.64
N ARG A 73 1.43 13.22 1.46
CA ARG A 73 2.70 13.82 1.02
C ARG A 73 3.65 12.81 0.41
N TYR A 74 3.61 11.56 0.88
CA TYR A 74 4.44 10.48 0.36
C TYR A 74 3.71 9.57 -0.63
N GLY A 75 2.52 9.97 -1.08
CA GLY A 75 1.76 9.27 -2.12
C GLY A 75 0.88 8.13 -1.61
N TYR A 76 0.65 8.08 -0.30
CA TYR A 76 -0.26 7.10 0.30
C TYR A 76 -1.64 7.69 0.53
N GLN A 77 -2.64 6.83 0.55
CA GLN A 77 -4.00 7.22 0.90
C GLN A 77 -4.08 7.61 2.39
N ALA A 78 -4.87 8.65 2.69
CA ALA A 78 -5.28 9.00 4.05
C ALA A 78 -5.91 7.81 4.78
N LEU A 79 -5.99 7.88 6.11
CA LEU A 79 -6.65 6.86 6.90
C LEU A 79 -8.12 6.73 6.50
N TYR A 80 -8.58 5.51 6.32
CA TYR A 80 -9.89 5.23 5.76
C TYR A 80 -10.76 4.38 6.68
N SER A 81 -11.90 4.93 7.09
CA SER A 81 -12.77 4.37 8.13
C SER A 81 -13.42 3.04 7.79
N LYS A 82 -13.49 2.64 6.50
CA LYS A 82 -13.94 1.31 6.10
C LYS A 82 -12.85 0.24 6.11
N ASN A 83 -11.64 0.57 6.50
CA ASN A 83 -10.61 -0.40 6.82
C ASN A 83 -10.51 -0.50 8.33
N TYR A 84 -10.64 -1.69 8.90
CA TYR A 84 -10.68 -1.86 10.35
C TYR A 84 -9.39 -1.42 11.05
N GLU A 85 -8.21 -1.66 10.45
CA GLU A 85 -6.94 -1.18 11.01
C GLU A 85 -6.88 0.35 11.01
N ASP A 86 -7.28 0.98 9.90
CA ASP A 86 -7.34 2.44 9.80
C ASP A 86 -8.40 3.04 10.73
N ALA A 87 -9.53 2.36 10.92
CA ALA A 87 -10.55 2.76 11.90
C ALA A 87 -9.98 2.77 13.32
N VAL A 88 -9.19 1.75 13.67
CA VAL A 88 -8.47 1.72 14.97
C VAL A 88 -7.47 2.86 15.07
N TYR A 89 -6.67 3.13 14.02
CA TYR A 89 -5.73 4.26 14.03
C TYR A 89 -6.45 5.60 14.20
N LYS A 90 -7.54 5.82 13.46
CA LYS A 90 -8.37 7.04 13.58
C LYS A 90 -8.94 7.20 14.98
N PHE A 91 -9.54 6.14 15.52
CA PHE A 91 -10.09 6.14 16.88
C PHE A 91 -9.02 6.53 17.93
N VAL A 92 -7.84 5.91 17.88
CA VAL A 92 -6.76 6.20 18.83
C VAL A 92 -6.24 7.62 18.69
N LEU A 93 -6.09 8.13 17.44
CA LEU A 93 -5.66 9.52 17.20
C LEU A 93 -6.67 10.54 17.69
N GLN A 94 -7.98 10.28 17.54
CA GLN A 94 -9.06 11.16 17.97
C GLN A 94 -9.27 11.16 19.49
N ASN A 95 -8.94 10.05 20.16
CA ASN A 95 -9.14 9.88 21.60
C ASN A 95 -7.85 9.86 22.42
N LYS A 96 -6.74 10.33 21.86
CA LYS A 96 -5.40 10.27 22.49
C LYS A 96 -5.32 10.84 23.90
N ASP A 97 -6.18 11.83 24.24
CA ASP A 97 -6.20 12.48 25.55
C ASP A 97 -7.07 11.71 26.58
N ARG A 98 -7.83 10.71 26.15
CA ARG A 98 -8.74 9.92 26.96
C ARG A 98 -8.28 8.50 27.18
N LEU A 99 -7.47 7.97 26.23
CA LEU A 99 -7.01 6.60 26.28
C LEU A 99 -5.78 6.45 27.21
N PRO A 100 -5.64 5.31 27.89
CA PRO A 100 -4.49 5.04 28.76
C PRO A 100 -3.16 4.96 28.00
N GLU A 101 -3.24 4.52 26.74
CA GLU A 101 -2.13 4.44 25.79
C GLU A 101 -2.61 4.98 24.43
N CYS A 102 -1.74 5.66 23.69
CA CYS A 102 -2.10 6.25 22.38
C CYS A 102 -1.01 6.02 21.33
N GLY A 103 -0.19 4.99 21.49
CA GLY A 103 0.90 4.67 20.56
C GLY A 103 0.52 3.61 19.53
N TYR A 104 1.38 3.45 18.50
CA TYR A 104 1.21 2.41 17.47
C TYR A 104 1.07 0.99 18.05
N ARG A 105 1.83 0.65 19.11
CA ARG A 105 1.72 -0.66 19.78
C ARG A 105 0.34 -0.90 20.38
N TYR A 106 -0.28 0.15 20.89
CA TYR A 106 -1.63 0.07 21.44
C TYR A 106 -2.65 -0.22 20.33
N CYS A 107 -2.54 0.47 19.21
CA CYS A 107 -3.36 0.16 18.04
C CYS A 107 -3.21 -1.30 17.60
N ARG A 108 -1.98 -1.81 17.54
CA ARG A 108 -1.74 -3.22 17.16
C ARG A 108 -2.39 -4.20 18.15
N LYS A 109 -2.36 -3.94 19.46
CA LYS A 109 -3.06 -4.78 20.44
C LYS A 109 -4.57 -4.82 20.17
N ILE A 110 -5.18 -3.65 19.89
CA ILE A 110 -6.61 -3.58 19.58
C ILE A 110 -6.91 -4.35 18.28
N ILE A 111 -6.12 -4.13 17.24
CA ILE A 111 -6.27 -4.81 15.94
C ILE A 111 -6.22 -6.33 16.11
N GLU A 112 -5.25 -6.85 16.87
CA GLU A 112 -5.13 -8.30 17.13
C GLU A 112 -6.34 -8.85 17.92
N MET A 113 -6.90 -8.07 18.86
CA MET A 113 -8.08 -8.49 19.63
C MET A 113 -9.34 -8.64 18.78
N ILE A 114 -9.52 -7.77 17.77
CA ILE A 114 -10.74 -7.76 16.95
C ILE A 114 -10.60 -8.55 15.64
N LYS A 115 -9.38 -9.00 15.31
CA LYS A 115 -9.10 -9.65 14.03
C LYS A 115 -9.93 -10.91 13.80
N ASP A 116 -9.96 -11.80 14.78
CA ASP A 116 -10.68 -13.07 14.68
C ASP A 116 -12.21 -12.85 14.59
N ASP A 117 -12.73 -11.83 15.27
CA ASP A 117 -14.15 -11.48 15.24
C ASP A 117 -14.55 -10.95 13.86
N VAL A 118 -13.74 -10.07 13.28
CA VAL A 118 -13.97 -9.52 11.92
C VAL A 118 -13.89 -10.59 10.83
N GLU A 119 -13.05 -11.61 10.99
CA GLU A 119 -12.90 -12.69 10.01
C GLU A 119 -14.06 -13.69 10.01
N ASN A 120 -14.83 -13.79 11.11
CA ASN A 120 -15.85 -14.80 11.31
C ASN A 120 -17.31 -14.37 11.02
N GLU A 121 -17.61 -13.08 10.90
CA GLU A 121 -18.99 -12.60 10.65
C GLU A 121 -19.37 -12.51 9.16
N GLN A 122 -20.61 -12.89 8.81
CA GLN A 122 -21.05 -13.12 7.42
C GLN A 122 -22.15 -12.17 6.87
N ASP A 123 -22.71 -11.22 7.61
CA ASP A 123 -23.85 -10.43 7.13
C ASP A 123 -23.57 -8.92 6.97
N ALA A 124 -23.82 -8.39 5.76
CA ALA A 124 -23.49 -7.02 5.36
C ALA A 124 -24.67 -6.05 5.43
N MET A 125 -24.47 -4.89 6.05
CA MET A 125 -25.30 -3.70 5.89
C MET A 125 -24.57 -2.60 5.10
N ASN A 126 -25.24 -1.99 4.11
CA ASN A 126 -24.70 -0.85 3.35
C ASN A 126 -24.78 0.44 4.18
N VAL A 127 -23.70 0.80 4.88
CA VAL A 127 -23.61 2.06 5.65
C VAL A 127 -22.77 3.09 4.86
N PRO A 128 -23.26 4.35 4.67
CA PRO A 128 -22.49 5.42 4.04
C PRO A 128 -21.21 5.77 4.84
N THR A 129 -20.12 6.10 4.13
CA THR A 129 -18.81 6.38 4.75
C THR A 129 -18.84 7.58 5.71
N THR A 130 -19.63 8.60 5.41
CA THR A 130 -19.81 9.77 6.27
C THR A 130 -20.31 9.41 7.66
N ASN A 131 -21.27 8.49 7.75
CA ASN A 131 -21.78 8.03 9.03
C ASN A 131 -20.75 7.23 9.84
N LEU A 132 -19.80 6.56 9.16
CA LEU A 132 -18.74 5.81 9.84
C LEU A 132 -17.72 6.75 10.51
N ASP A 133 -17.33 7.85 9.85
CA ASP A 133 -16.40 8.83 10.42
C ASP A 133 -17.01 9.55 11.62
N GLU A 134 -18.28 9.96 11.54
CA GLU A 134 -19.00 10.58 12.65
C GLU A 134 -19.15 9.61 13.84
N ARG A 135 -19.50 8.35 13.59
CA ARG A 135 -19.62 7.32 14.63
C ARG A 135 -18.29 7.04 15.31
N LEU A 136 -17.19 6.89 14.53
CA LEU A 136 -15.85 6.71 15.08
C LEU A 136 -15.43 7.89 15.97
N GLY A 137 -15.72 9.12 15.54
CA GLY A 137 -15.44 10.33 16.32
C GLY A 137 -16.24 10.43 17.62
N GLY A 138 -17.40 9.78 17.69
CA GLY A 138 -18.28 9.75 18.88
C GLY A 138 -17.90 8.69 19.90
N MET A 139 -17.10 7.68 19.56
CA MET A 139 -16.74 6.56 20.44
C MET A 139 -15.81 7.00 21.56
N ARG A 140 -15.95 6.39 22.73
CA ARG A 140 -15.23 6.82 23.94
C ARG A 140 -14.20 5.79 24.42
N ASP A 141 -14.42 4.51 24.15
CA ASP A 141 -13.57 3.42 24.64
C ASP A 141 -13.39 2.30 23.61
N VAL A 142 -12.47 1.39 23.91
CA VAL A 142 -12.14 0.26 23.03
C VAL A 142 -13.28 -0.75 22.90
N PRO A 143 -14.08 -1.08 23.95
CA PRO A 143 -15.26 -1.92 23.80
C PRO A 143 -16.29 -1.38 22.80
N GLU A 144 -16.60 -0.07 22.83
CA GLU A 144 -17.47 0.56 21.84
C GLU A 144 -16.91 0.43 20.42
N LEU A 145 -15.60 0.66 20.24
CA LEU A 145 -14.93 0.47 18.96
C LEU A 145 -15.00 -0.99 18.49
N THR A 146 -14.70 -1.93 19.37
CA THR A 146 -14.74 -3.37 19.05
C THR A 146 -16.14 -3.79 18.61
N THR A 147 -17.16 -3.47 19.39
CA THR A 147 -18.56 -3.74 19.04
C THR A 147 -18.91 -3.15 17.68
N PHE A 148 -18.54 -1.89 17.45
CA PHE A 148 -18.80 -1.21 16.17
C PHE A 148 -18.12 -1.89 14.97
N ILE A 149 -16.86 -2.31 15.10
CA ILE A 149 -16.13 -2.99 14.04
C ILE A 149 -16.74 -4.37 13.78
N CYS A 150 -17.09 -5.13 14.83
CA CYS A 150 -17.74 -6.43 14.69
C CYS A 150 -19.12 -6.33 14.04
N GLU A 151 -20.00 -5.43 14.51
CA GLU A 151 -21.32 -5.18 13.91
C GLU A 151 -21.27 -4.73 12.44
N ASN A 152 -20.12 -4.18 11.99
CA ASN A 152 -19.93 -3.68 10.64
C ASN A 152 -18.81 -4.43 9.91
N ALA A 153 -18.48 -5.66 10.32
CA ALA A 153 -17.33 -6.43 9.82
C ALA A 153 -17.29 -6.52 8.30
N GLU A 154 -18.44 -6.73 7.64
CA GLU A 154 -18.54 -6.79 6.18
C GLU A 154 -18.15 -5.48 5.47
N ILE A 155 -18.43 -4.34 6.10
CA ILE A 155 -18.04 -3.04 5.55
C ILE A 155 -16.52 -2.90 5.55
N PHE A 156 -15.86 -3.42 6.59
CA PHE A 156 -14.42 -3.38 6.73
C PHE A 156 -13.71 -4.40 5.82
N LYS A 157 -14.32 -5.57 5.59
CA LYS A 157 -13.79 -6.61 4.67
C LYS A 157 -13.95 -6.23 3.20
N SER A 158 -15.06 -5.57 2.83
CA SER A 158 -15.57 -5.58 1.47
C SER A 158 -14.96 -4.58 0.50
N ARG A 159 -14.22 -3.53 0.97
CA ARG A 159 -13.82 -2.44 0.05
C ARG A 159 -12.97 -2.89 -1.11
N TYR A 160 -12.01 -3.77 -0.85
CA TYR A 160 -11.06 -4.25 -1.85
C TYR A 160 -11.12 -5.77 -2.05
N SER A 161 -12.10 -6.47 -1.46
CA SER A 161 -12.21 -7.93 -1.61
C SER A 161 -12.23 -8.34 -3.08
N ALA A 162 -13.10 -7.73 -3.87
CA ALA A 162 -13.19 -7.99 -5.31
C ALA A 162 -11.89 -7.68 -6.07
N PHE A 163 -11.14 -6.64 -5.65
CA PHE A 163 -9.82 -6.34 -6.19
C PHE A 163 -8.81 -7.43 -5.82
N TYR A 164 -8.77 -7.85 -4.54
CA TYR A 164 -7.86 -8.92 -4.12
C TYR A 164 -8.15 -10.23 -4.83
N ASP A 165 -9.41 -10.60 -4.96
CA ASP A 165 -9.81 -11.83 -5.64
C ASP A 165 -9.48 -11.78 -7.13
N TYR A 166 -9.64 -10.63 -7.76
CA TYR A 166 -9.26 -10.44 -9.17
C TYR A 166 -7.75 -10.58 -9.38
N VAL A 167 -6.92 -9.97 -8.53
CA VAL A 167 -5.46 -10.14 -8.61
C VAL A 167 -5.05 -11.58 -8.32
N LYS A 168 -5.65 -12.24 -7.31
CA LYS A 168 -5.41 -13.65 -7.01
C LYS A 168 -5.75 -14.56 -8.20
N PHE A 169 -6.87 -14.29 -8.88
CA PHE A 169 -7.27 -15.01 -10.09
C PHE A 169 -6.18 -14.90 -11.15
N PHE A 170 -5.72 -13.69 -11.50
CA PHE A 170 -4.66 -13.51 -12.50
C PHE A 170 -3.34 -14.18 -12.10
N VAL A 171 -2.95 -14.09 -10.83
CA VAL A 171 -1.75 -14.79 -10.33
C VAL A 171 -1.91 -16.32 -10.44
N SER A 172 -3.14 -16.85 -10.25
CA SER A 172 -3.39 -18.29 -10.36
C SER A 172 -3.49 -18.79 -11.79
N GLU A 173 -4.07 -18.00 -12.71
CA GLU A 173 -4.17 -18.35 -14.15
C GLU A 173 -2.81 -18.34 -14.83
N ASN A 174 -1.91 -17.46 -14.43
CA ASN A 174 -0.50 -17.41 -14.91
C ASN A 174 0.37 -18.57 -14.35
N ARG A 175 -0.23 -19.68 -13.92
CA ARG A 175 0.51 -20.85 -13.43
C ARG A 175 1.25 -21.55 -14.57
N LEU A 176 2.54 -21.74 -14.37
CA LEU A 176 3.38 -22.48 -15.32
C LEU A 176 3.31 -24.00 -15.14
N ASN A 177 2.83 -24.51 -13.99
CA ASN A 177 2.62 -25.94 -13.76
C ASN A 177 1.71 -26.18 -12.54
N GLU A 178 0.76 -27.06 -12.66
CA GLU A 178 -0.07 -27.55 -11.56
C GLU A 178 0.81 -28.24 -10.49
N GLY A 179 0.64 -27.87 -9.23
CA GLY A 179 1.20 -28.58 -8.09
C GLY A 179 2.33 -27.90 -7.32
N SER A 180 2.79 -26.70 -7.69
CA SER A 180 3.85 -26.01 -6.95
C SER A 180 3.31 -25.17 -5.79
N ARG A 181 3.79 -25.43 -4.56
CA ARG A 181 3.48 -24.62 -3.37
C ARG A 181 4.02 -23.18 -3.43
N ASP A 182 4.90 -22.87 -4.38
CA ASP A 182 5.62 -21.61 -4.46
C ASP A 182 5.37 -20.85 -5.78
N THR A 183 4.09 -20.76 -6.15
CA THR A 183 3.65 -20.12 -7.40
C THR A 183 4.10 -18.65 -7.49
N ILE A 184 4.08 -17.91 -6.39
CA ILE A 184 4.46 -16.48 -6.38
C ILE A 184 5.96 -16.32 -6.65
N ASN A 185 6.83 -17.14 -6.05
CA ASN A 185 8.26 -17.03 -6.26
C ASN A 185 8.65 -17.41 -7.70
N LYS A 186 8.05 -18.47 -8.24
CA LYS A 186 8.30 -18.89 -9.63
C LYS A 186 7.82 -17.84 -10.64
N LEU A 187 6.62 -17.27 -10.41
CA LEU A 187 6.09 -16.21 -11.25
C LEU A 187 7.00 -14.96 -11.16
N ALA A 188 7.48 -14.65 -9.95
CA ALA A 188 8.38 -13.55 -9.71
C ALA A 188 9.74 -13.70 -10.43
N GLU A 189 10.29 -14.92 -10.50
CA GLU A 189 11.51 -15.21 -11.25
C GLU A 189 11.29 -15.02 -12.75
N ILE A 190 10.20 -15.57 -13.30
CA ILE A 190 9.90 -15.50 -14.74
C ILE A 190 9.58 -14.08 -15.18
N GLN A 191 8.87 -13.32 -14.37
CA GLN A 191 8.43 -11.97 -14.69
C GLN A 191 9.36 -10.87 -14.15
N GLY A 192 10.51 -11.22 -13.56
CA GLY A 192 11.45 -10.25 -13.03
C GLY A 192 10.89 -9.39 -11.90
N TRP A 193 10.06 -9.98 -10.99
CA TRP A 193 9.48 -9.19 -9.92
C TRP A 193 10.50 -8.77 -8.88
N THR A 194 10.55 -7.49 -8.61
CA THR A 194 11.33 -6.95 -7.49
C THR A 194 10.78 -7.43 -6.14
N SER A 195 11.60 -7.31 -5.09
CA SER A 195 11.16 -7.62 -3.72
C SER A 195 9.94 -6.79 -3.30
N SER A 196 9.82 -5.54 -3.78
CA SER A 196 8.67 -4.67 -3.54
C SER A 196 7.41 -5.21 -4.20
N MET A 197 7.50 -5.71 -5.43
CA MET A 197 6.37 -6.30 -6.15
C MET A 197 5.94 -7.62 -5.51
N LYS A 198 6.88 -8.50 -5.16
CA LYS A 198 6.57 -9.75 -4.43
C LYS A 198 5.82 -9.48 -3.13
N GLN A 199 6.30 -8.50 -2.34
CA GLN A 199 5.65 -8.16 -1.08
C GLN A 199 4.23 -7.62 -1.31
N ALA A 200 4.00 -6.79 -2.32
CA ALA A 200 2.66 -6.30 -2.63
C ALA A 200 1.68 -7.45 -2.96
N ILE A 201 2.12 -8.44 -3.74
CA ILE A 201 1.29 -9.61 -4.07
C ILE A 201 1.02 -10.48 -2.84
N TYR A 202 1.99 -10.67 -1.94
CA TYR A 202 1.77 -11.37 -0.67
C TYR A 202 0.76 -10.62 0.21
N ASP A 203 0.88 -9.30 0.31
CA ASP A 203 -0.03 -8.48 1.11
C ASP A 203 -1.46 -8.48 0.52
N ILE A 204 -1.60 -8.51 -0.81
CA ILE A 204 -2.87 -8.69 -1.51
C ILE A 204 -3.46 -10.08 -1.20
N LYS A 205 -2.63 -11.15 -1.25
CA LYS A 205 -3.07 -12.51 -0.94
C LYS A 205 -3.65 -12.59 0.48
N ASN A 206 -3.07 -11.85 1.42
CA ASN A 206 -3.48 -11.78 2.82
C ASN A 206 -4.51 -10.68 3.10
N ALA A 207 -5.06 -10.03 2.07
CA ALA A 207 -6.05 -8.96 2.16
C ALA A 207 -5.65 -7.77 3.07
N CYS A 208 -4.34 -7.53 3.23
CA CYS A 208 -3.79 -6.47 4.10
C CYS A 208 -3.08 -5.33 3.35
N TRP A 209 -3.32 -5.21 2.03
CA TRP A 209 -2.66 -4.22 1.19
C TRP A 209 -3.60 -3.08 0.78
N PHE A 210 -3.05 -1.85 0.70
CA PHE A 210 -3.79 -0.69 0.20
C PHE A 210 -3.35 -0.35 -1.23
N PRO A 211 -4.28 -0.41 -2.21
CA PRO A 211 -3.95 -0.07 -3.58
C PRO A 211 -3.59 1.42 -3.73
N THR A 212 -2.44 1.69 -4.32
CA THR A 212 -2.09 2.99 -4.89
C THR A 212 -2.13 2.89 -6.40
N ARG A 213 -2.48 3.98 -7.09
CA ARG A 213 -2.66 3.95 -8.56
C ARG A 213 -1.43 3.45 -9.29
N LEU A 214 -0.25 3.97 -8.96
CA LEU A 214 1.01 3.54 -9.59
C LEU A 214 1.28 2.06 -9.38
N LYS A 215 1.02 1.54 -8.16
CA LYS A 215 1.25 0.13 -7.86
C LYS A 215 0.23 -0.78 -8.54
N VAL A 216 -1.04 -0.37 -8.65
CA VAL A 216 -2.05 -1.13 -9.40
C VAL A 216 -1.66 -1.20 -10.89
N ILE A 217 -1.21 -0.09 -11.48
CA ILE A 217 -0.71 -0.08 -12.86
C ILE A 217 0.51 -0.99 -12.99
N SER A 218 1.47 -0.92 -12.05
CA SER A 218 2.65 -1.78 -12.04
C SER A 218 2.28 -3.27 -11.99
N ILE A 219 1.33 -3.66 -11.14
CA ILE A 219 0.81 -5.04 -11.07
C ILE A 219 0.21 -5.46 -12.43
N GLY A 220 -0.59 -4.60 -13.07
CA GLY A 220 -1.20 -4.91 -14.37
C GLY A 220 -0.17 -5.11 -15.48
N VAL A 221 0.90 -4.30 -15.50
CA VAL A 221 2.02 -4.46 -16.45
C VAL A 221 2.75 -5.79 -16.20
N HIS A 222 3.08 -6.09 -14.94
CA HIS A 222 3.75 -7.35 -14.58
C HIS A 222 2.92 -8.61 -14.85
N LEU A 223 1.60 -8.51 -14.76
CA LEU A 223 0.69 -9.63 -15.07
C LEU A 223 0.30 -9.68 -16.55
N ASN A 224 0.90 -8.86 -17.41
CA ASN A 224 0.61 -8.78 -18.85
C ASN A 224 -0.89 -8.63 -19.15
N MET A 225 -1.57 -7.76 -18.42
CA MET A 225 -2.99 -7.50 -18.60
C MET A 225 -3.25 -6.68 -19.86
N THR A 226 -4.41 -6.92 -20.48
CA THR A 226 -4.95 -5.98 -21.48
C THR A 226 -5.33 -4.64 -20.84
N ILE A 227 -5.59 -3.63 -21.67
CA ILE A 227 -6.08 -2.31 -21.18
C ILE A 227 -7.41 -2.47 -20.45
N GLU A 228 -8.30 -3.31 -20.97
CA GLU A 228 -9.62 -3.59 -20.40
C GLU A 228 -9.49 -4.24 -19.02
N GLU A 229 -8.63 -5.24 -18.88
CA GLU A 229 -8.35 -5.94 -17.62
C GLU A 229 -7.73 -5.00 -16.59
N LEU A 230 -6.74 -4.20 -16.99
CA LEU A 230 -6.12 -3.22 -16.10
C LEU A 230 -7.13 -2.13 -15.68
N ASN A 231 -7.97 -1.64 -16.59
CA ASN A 231 -9.03 -0.69 -16.27
C ASN A 231 -10.08 -1.30 -15.32
N HIS A 232 -10.41 -2.58 -15.50
CA HIS A 232 -11.28 -3.30 -14.59
C HIS A 232 -10.64 -3.43 -13.20
N MET A 233 -9.36 -3.79 -13.13
CA MET A 233 -8.60 -3.86 -11.87
C MET A 233 -8.54 -2.49 -11.16
N LEU A 234 -8.30 -1.39 -11.89
CA LEU A 234 -8.36 -0.03 -11.36
C LEU A 234 -9.75 0.30 -10.79
N HIS A 235 -10.82 -0.08 -11.51
CA HIS A 235 -12.20 0.10 -11.04
C HIS A 235 -12.45 -0.65 -9.73
N LEU A 236 -12.03 -1.92 -9.64
CA LEU A 236 -12.14 -2.71 -8.41
C LEU A 236 -11.33 -2.08 -7.25
N ALA A 237 -10.19 -1.46 -7.55
CA ALA A 237 -9.40 -0.67 -6.61
C ALA A 237 -10.02 0.71 -6.28
N LYS A 238 -11.24 1.01 -6.79
CA LYS A 238 -11.95 2.30 -6.63
C LYS A 238 -11.21 3.49 -7.24
N MET A 239 -10.58 3.26 -8.39
CA MET A 239 -9.85 4.25 -9.18
C MET A 239 -10.50 4.42 -10.55
N GLY A 240 -10.31 5.59 -11.16
CA GLY A 240 -10.70 5.81 -12.56
C GLY A 240 -9.86 4.99 -13.54
N PRO A 241 -10.34 4.76 -14.76
CA PRO A 241 -9.57 4.08 -15.80
C PRO A 241 -8.26 4.82 -16.12
N LEU A 242 -7.39 4.20 -16.92
CA LEU A 242 -6.20 4.86 -17.45
C LEU A 242 -6.59 6.15 -18.18
N CYS A 243 -5.88 7.23 -17.89
CA CYS A 243 -6.17 8.57 -18.41
C CYS A 243 -5.24 8.93 -19.58
N PRO A 244 -5.73 9.02 -20.83
CA PRO A 244 -4.90 9.41 -21.97
C PRO A 244 -4.34 10.84 -21.89
N GLN A 245 -4.84 11.67 -20.97
CA GLN A 245 -4.31 13.03 -20.75
C GLN A 245 -3.11 13.05 -19.78
N SER A 246 -2.86 11.95 -19.09
CA SER A 246 -1.65 11.77 -18.28
C SER A 246 -0.52 11.29 -19.17
N PRO A 247 0.59 12.02 -19.33
CA PRO A 247 1.72 11.59 -20.16
C PRO A 247 2.25 10.19 -19.78
N PHE A 248 2.39 9.93 -18.48
CA PHE A 248 2.79 8.62 -17.95
C PHE A 248 1.82 7.52 -18.39
N GLU A 249 0.51 7.72 -18.15
CA GLU A 249 -0.49 6.69 -18.47
C GLU A 249 -0.70 6.53 -19.98
N SER A 250 -0.44 7.57 -20.77
CA SER A 250 -0.42 7.47 -22.25
C SER A 250 0.66 6.52 -22.73
N VAL A 251 1.84 6.53 -22.10
CA VAL A 251 2.92 5.57 -22.41
C VAL A 251 2.46 4.14 -22.09
N ILE A 252 1.83 3.93 -20.93
CA ILE A 252 1.28 2.63 -20.57
C ILE A 252 0.21 2.16 -21.56
N ILE A 253 -0.75 3.03 -21.92
CA ILE A 253 -1.79 2.71 -22.90
C ILE A 253 -1.17 2.35 -24.26
N PHE A 254 -0.17 3.10 -24.72
CA PHE A 254 0.51 2.83 -25.98
C PHE A 254 1.16 1.45 -25.98
N LEU A 255 1.94 1.13 -24.94
CA LEU A 255 2.68 -0.14 -24.84
C LEU A 255 1.76 -1.36 -24.66
N LEU A 256 0.67 -1.22 -23.90
CA LEU A 256 -0.31 -2.30 -23.76
C LEU A 256 -1.04 -2.58 -25.08
N ARG A 257 -1.30 -1.54 -25.90
CA ARG A 257 -1.87 -1.72 -27.25
C ARG A 257 -0.88 -2.41 -28.18
N ASP A 258 0.39 -1.99 -28.16
CA ASP A 258 1.44 -2.59 -28.96
C ASP A 258 1.67 -4.04 -28.57
N ALA A 259 1.71 -4.35 -27.27
CA ALA A 259 1.79 -5.71 -26.76
C ALA A 259 0.60 -6.60 -27.21
N ALA A 260 -0.61 -6.04 -27.23
CA ALA A 260 -1.79 -6.76 -27.72
C ALA A 260 -1.71 -7.07 -29.22
N LEU A 261 -1.21 -6.11 -30.03
CA LEU A 261 -1.02 -6.31 -31.48
C LEU A 261 0.06 -7.34 -31.81
N ASN A 262 1.06 -7.49 -30.93
CA ASN A 262 2.18 -8.41 -31.10
C ASN A 262 2.01 -9.74 -30.36
N ASP A 263 0.78 -10.05 -29.91
CA ASP A 263 0.47 -11.26 -29.13
C ASP A 263 1.34 -11.46 -27.88
N MET A 264 1.77 -10.38 -27.23
CA MET A 264 2.60 -10.44 -26.01
C MET A 264 1.77 -10.52 -24.73
N ILE A 265 0.47 -10.27 -24.83
CA ILE A 265 -0.47 -10.31 -23.70
C ILE A 265 -0.67 -11.76 -23.25
N HIS A 266 -0.73 -12.00 -21.94
CA HIS A 266 -0.93 -13.30 -21.29
C HIS A 266 0.15 -14.37 -21.62
N ARG A 267 1.30 -13.96 -22.18
CA ARG A 267 2.42 -14.90 -22.38
C ARG A 267 3.22 -15.12 -21.10
N ASP A 268 3.68 -16.36 -20.98
CA ASP A 268 4.76 -16.67 -20.02
C ASP A 268 5.98 -15.81 -20.34
N GLY A 269 6.46 -15.05 -19.36
CA GLY A 269 7.65 -14.21 -19.55
C GLY A 269 7.38 -12.72 -19.69
N GLY A 270 6.46 -12.17 -18.91
CA GLY A 270 6.08 -10.74 -18.86
C GLY A 270 7.19 -9.71 -18.64
N ILE A 271 8.44 -10.16 -18.53
CA ILE A 271 9.61 -9.29 -18.38
C ILE A 271 9.80 -8.36 -19.58
N GLU A 272 9.52 -8.83 -20.81
CA GLU A 272 9.70 -8.04 -22.03
C GLU A 272 8.82 -6.77 -22.05
N LEU A 273 7.56 -6.89 -21.62
CA LEU A 273 6.67 -5.74 -21.50
C LEU A 273 7.16 -4.77 -20.43
N CYS A 274 7.59 -5.29 -19.28
CA CYS A 274 8.14 -4.48 -18.19
C CYS A 274 9.38 -3.71 -18.61
N LEU A 275 10.30 -4.35 -19.35
CA LEU A 275 11.51 -3.70 -19.90
C LEU A 275 11.16 -2.66 -20.97
N SER A 276 10.19 -2.94 -21.85
CA SER A 276 9.71 -1.98 -22.84
C SER A 276 9.11 -0.74 -22.17
N VAL A 277 8.35 -0.93 -21.09
CA VAL A 277 7.81 0.16 -20.29
C VAL A 277 8.95 0.96 -19.64
N ARG A 278 9.92 0.30 -19.01
CA ARG A 278 11.09 0.96 -18.42
C ARG A 278 11.84 1.78 -19.46
N ASN A 279 12.26 1.14 -20.54
CA ASN A 279 13.09 1.77 -21.60
C ASN A 279 12.39 2.97 -22.27
N LEU A 280 11.06 2.92 -22.39
CA LEU A 280 10.33 4.06 -22.94
C LEU A 280 10.19 5.19 -21.92
N LEU A 281 9.88 4.89 -20.66
CA LEU A 281 9.74 5.90 -19.61
C LEU A 281 11.07 6.60 -19.27
N GLU A 282 12.20 5.91 -19.36
CA GLU A 282 13.54 6.51 -19.16
C GLU A 282 13.90 7.59 -20.19
N LYS A 283 13.22 7.62 -21.34
CA LYS A 283 13.39 8.67 -22.37
C LYS A 283 12.68 9.98 -22.04
N PHE A 284 11.86 10.01 -21.02
CA PHE A 284 11.12 11.20 -20.60
C PHE A 284 11.69 11.74 -19.28
N ASP A 285 12.32 12.91 -19.32
CA ASP A 285 12.98 13.53 -18.16
C ASP A 285 12.00 14.08 -17.08
N ASP A 286 10.71 14.13 -17.37
CA ASP A 286 9.70 14.86 -16.57
C ASP A 286 8.94 14.01 -15.52
N PHE A 287 9.32 12.75 -15.29
CA PHE A 287 8.56 11.84 -14.42
C PHE A 287 9.15 11.61 -13.02
N ASP A 288 9.55 12.67 -12.33
CA ASP A 288 10.08 12.58 -10.93
C ASP A 288 9.14 11.82 -9.96
N PHE A 289 7.84 11.78 -10.26
CA PHE A 289 6.82 11.16 -9.39
C PHE A 289 6.66 9.65 -9.57
N ILE A 290 7.22 9.06 -10.63
CA ILE A 290 7.09 7.61 -10.92
C ILE A 290 8.28 6.77 -10.40
N GLY A 291 9.15 7.35 -9.58
CA GLY A 291 10.33 6.65 -9.06
C GLY A 291 10.01 5.30 -8.40
N ASP A 292 8.89 5.21 -7.67
CA ASP A 292 8.46 3.95 -7.06
C ASP A 292 7.97 2.94 -8.11
N PHE A 293 7.32 3.41 -9.17
CA PHE A 293 6.91 2.58 -10.31
C PHE A 293 8.13 2.04 -11.06
N MET A 294 9.11 2.90 -11.37
CA MET A 294 10.36 2.49 -12.02
C MET A 294 11.16 1.48 -11.19
N ASN A 295 11.14 1.63 -9.86
CA ASN A 295 11.79 0.68 -8.95
C ASN A 295 11.09 -0.70 -8.88
N ASP A 296 9.85 -0.79 -9.32
CA ASP A 296 9.12 -2.06 -9.40
C ASP A 296 9.42 -2.82 -10.70
N LEU A 297 9.85 -2.13 -11.76
CA LEU A 297 10.18 -2.74 -13.04
C LEU A 297 11.56 -3.39 -13.01
N PRO A 298 11.76 -4.56 -13.68
CA PRO A 298 13.06 -5.21 -13.81
C PRO A 298 14.04 -4.33 -14.58
N THR A 299 15.33 -4.61 -14.42
CA THR A 299 16.42 -4.05 -15.20
C THR A 299 16.94 -5.08 -16.19
N GLU A 300 17.74 -4.65 -17.18
CA GLU A 300 18.37 -5.59 -18.13
C GLU A 300 19.28 -6.60 -17.42
N ASP A 301 19.87 -6.23 -16.28
CA ASP A 301 20.70 -7.11 -15.46
C ASP A 301 19.92 -8.24 -14.76
N ASP A 302 18.59 -8.12 -14.66
CA ASP A 302 17.70 -9.13 -14.04
C ASP A 302 17.36 -10.30 -14.99
N GLN A 303 17.89 -10.31 -16.22
CA GLN A 303 17.68 -11.37 -17.23
C GLN A 303 18.69 -12.53 -17.16
N GLY A 304 19.57 -12.56 -16.15
CA GLY A 304 20.67 -13.50 -15.98
C GLY A 304 20.32 -14.81 -15.28
#